data_53f7d25140b04865a26b997931c835e1
#
_entry.id   53f7d25140b04865a26b997931c835e1
#
_cell.length_a   1.000
_cell.length_b   1.000
_cell.length_c   1.000
_cell.angle_alpha   90.00
_cell.angle_beta   90.00
_cell.angle_gamma   90.00
#
_symmetry.space_group_name_H-M   'P 1'
#
loop_
_entity.id
_entity.type
_entity.pdbx_description
1 polymer ?
#
loop_
_entity_poly.entity_id
_entity_poly.type
_entity_poly.pdbx_seq_one_letter_code
_entity_poly.pdbx_strand_id
1 'polypeptide(L)'
;MTTALSEADWEALRVTAREAMARAYAPYSGFPVGAAARVEDGRTISGCNVENASYGLSLCAECGLVSELHATGGGRLTHFVCVDGRGECLVPCGRCRQLLYEFGGPELVLETPAGFLTLAEMLPQAFGPDHLAK
;
A
#
# COMPACT_ATOMS: atom_id res chain seq x y z
N MET A 1 -19.05 -1.74 -3.56
CA MET A 1 -18.47 -3.10 -3.61
C MET A 1 -17.23 -3.09 -4.48
N THR A 2 -16.16 -3.67 -3.99
CA THR A 2 -14.90 -3.72 -4.73
C THR A 2 -14.94 -4.79 -5.82
N THR A 3 -14.64 -4.42 -7.06
CA THR A 3 -14.62 -5.35 -8.17
C THR A 3 -13.36 -6.24 -8.09
N ALA A 4 -13.53 -7.53 -8.32
CA ALA A 4 -12.39 -8.44 -8.36
C ALA A 4 -11.49 -8.11 -9.55
N LEU A 5 -10.18 -8.09 -9.33
CA LEU A 5 -9.20 -7.92 -10.39
C LEU A 5 -8.86 -9.27 -11.02
N SER A 6 -8.60 -9.24 -12.33
CA SER A 6 -8.05 -10.41 -13.01
C SER A 6 -6.61 -10.67 -12.55
N GLU A 7 -6.12 -11.89 -12.79
CA GLU A 7 -4.71 -12.19 -12.48
C GLU A 7 -3.76 -11.29 -13.27
N ALA A 8 -4.12 -10.94 -14.51
CA ALA A 8 -3.31 -10.03 -15.32
C ALA A 8 -3.22 -8.63 -14.67
N ASP A 9 -4.31 -8.14 -14.10
CA ASP A 9 -4.32 -6.84 -13.41
C ASP A 9 -3.50 -6.90 -12.12
N TRP A 10 -3.59 -8.01 -11.36
CA TRP A 10 -2.75 -8.19 -10.18
C TRP A 10 -1.27 -8.25 -10.54
N GLU A 11 -0.92 -8.95 -11.63
CA GLU A 11 0.47 -9.01 -12.07
C GLU A 11 0.97 -7.62 -12.50
N ALA A 12 0.13 -6.82 -13.15
CA ALA A 12 0.50 -5.44 -13.50
C ALA A 12 0.79 -4.61 -12.24
N LEU A 13 0.00 -4.79 -11.18
CA LEU A 13 0.28 -4.12 -9.89
C LEU A 13 1.59 -4.59 -9.28
N ARG A 14 1.88 -5.90 -9.33
CA ARG A 14 3.14 -6.44 -8.81
C ARG A 14 4.34 -5.87 -9.56
N VAL A 15 4.25 -5.77 -10.89
CA VAL A 15 5.31 -5.17 -11.70
C VAL A 15 5.56 -3.72 -11.28
N THR A 16 4.49 -2.94 -11.12
CA THR A 16 4.61 -1.56 -10.68
C THR A 16 5.23 -1.46 -9.29
N ALA A 17 4.84 -2.35 -8.37
CA ALA A 17 5.43 -2.38 -7.03
C ALA A 17 6.93 -2.72 -7.08
N ARG A 18 7.34 -3.65 -7.93
CA ARG A 18 8.75 -4.01 -8.10
C ARG A 18 9.56 -2.87 -8.70
N GLU A 19 8.99 -2.12 -9.64
CA GLU A 19 9.64 -0.95 -10.21
C GLU A 19 9.84 0.14 -9.15
N ALA A 20 8.84 0.36 -8.31
CA ALA A 20 8.94 1.30 -7.21
C ALA A 20 10.00 0.84 -6.20
N MET A 21 10.01 -0.46 -5.85
CA MET A 21 10.99 -1.04 -4.93
C MET A 21 12.41 -0.79 -5.39
N ALA A 22 12.67 -0.86 -6.69
CA ALA A 22 14.01 -0.64 -7.25
C ALA A 22 14.50 0.80 -7.06
N ARG A 23 13.61 1.74 -6.74
CA ARG A 23 13.95 3.15 -6.48
C ARG A 23 14.02 3.47 -5.00
N ALA A 24 13.79 2.50 -4.12
CA ALA A 24 13.78 2.72 -2.67
C ALA A 24 15.14 3.22 -2.19
N TYR A 25 15.10 4.08 -1.17
CA TYR A 25 16.31 4.56 -0.50
C TYR A 25 16.35 3.91 0.89
N ALA A 26 17.10 2.81 1.00
CA ALA A 26 17.16 2.02 2.23
C ALA A 26 18.60 1.70 2.65
N PRO A 27 19.46 2.74 2.82
CA PRO A 27 20.88 2.50 3.10
C PRO A 27 21.15 2.00 4.52
N TYR A 28 20.23 2.19 5.45
CA TYR A 28 20.44 1.81 6.85
C TYR A 28 19.94 0.40 7.14
N SER A 29 18.75 0.06 6.67
CA SER A 29 18.18 -1.27 6.89
C SER A 29 18.61 -2.28 5.84
N GLY A 30 18.92 -1.84 4.63
CA GLY A 30 19.11 -2.74 3.50
C GLY A 30 17.84 -3.46 3.09
N PHE A 31 16.66 -2.94 3.47
CA PHE A 31 15.38 -3.58 3.23
C PHE A 31 14.50 -2.67 2.36
N PRO A 32 14.65 -2.75 1.02
CA PRO A 32 13.82 -1.95 0.12
C PRO A 32 12.42 -2.54 0.01
N VAL A 33 11.43 -1.65 -0.09
CA VAL A 33 10.02 -2.03 -0.26
C VAL A 33 9.40 -1.17 -1.34
N GLY A 34 8.57 -1.79 -2.18
CA GLY A 34 7.74 -1.09 -3.13
C GLY A 34 6.29 -1.45 -2.94
N ALA A 35 5.41 -0.52 -3.20
CA ALA A 35 3.97 -0.72 -3.09
C ALA A 35 3.27 -0.18 -4.32
N ALA A 36 2.15 -0.80 -4.68
CA ALA A 36 1.29 -0.33 -5.76
C ALA A 36 -0.17 -0.57 -5.40
N ALA A 37 -1.03 0.29 -5.88
CA ALA A 37 -2.46 0.18 -5.62
C ALA A 37 -3.27 0.63 -6.82
N ARG A 38 -4.48 0.07 -6.95
CA ARG A 38 -5.49 0.52 -7.88
C ARG A 38 -6.41 1.50 -7.18
N VAL A 39 -6.72 2.60 -7.83
CA VAL A 39 -7.71 3.57 -7.38
C VAL A 39 -9.04 3.24 -8.07
N GLU A 40 -10.16 3.63 -7.48
CA GLU A 40 -11.49 3.29 -7.98
C GLU A 40 -11.75 3.77 -9.41
N ASP A 41 -11.07 4.83 -9.84
CA ASP A 41 -11.20 5.36 -11.21
C ASP A 41 -10.29 4.65 -12.22
N GLY A 42 -9.56 3.62 -11.80
CA GLY A 42 -8.68 2.84 -12.66
C GLY A 42 -7.22 3.23 -12.65
N ARG A 43 -6.86 4.36 -12.01
CA ARG A 43 -5.44 4.74 -11.90
C ARG A 43 -4.68 3.70 -11.10
N THR A 44 -3.40 3.53 -11.45
CA THR A 44 -2.43 2.81 -10.65
C THR A 44 -1.45 3.81 -10.05
N ILE A 45 -1.23 3.70 -8.74
CA ILE A 45 -0.30 4.56 -8.02
C ILE A 45 0.71 3.69 -7.29
N SER A 46 1.86 4.26 -6.93
CA SER A 46 2.93 3.49 -6.31
C SER A 46 3.74 4.34 -5.34
N GLY A 47 4.60 3.66 -4.59
CA GLY A 47 5.53 4.29 -3.67
C GLY A 47 6.63 3.34 -3.28
N CYS A 48 7.72 3.89 -2.75
CA CYS A 48 8.84 3.12 -2.22
C CYS A 48 9.21 3.68 -0.85
N ASN A 49 9.91 2.88 -0.04
CA ASN A 49 10.37 3.40 1.26
C ASN A 49 11.58 4.31 1.06
N VAL A 50 11.64 5.35 1.90
CA VAL A 50 12.73 6.33 1.91
C VAL A 50 13.16 6.52 3.35
N GLU A 51 14.35 6.02 3.66
CA GLU A 51 14.90 6.09 5.00
C GLU A 51 15.61 7.41 5.26
N ASN A 52 15.91 7.65 6.50
CA ASN A 52 16.60 8.85 6.96
C ASN A 52 17.56 8.47 8.07
N ALA A 53 18.69 9.15 8.17
CA ALA A 53 19.64 8.95 9.27
C ALA A 53 18.96 9.21 10.62
N SER A 54 17.98 10.09 10.65
CA SER A 54 17.06 10.23 11.77
C SER A 54 15.96 9.20 11.58
N TYR A 55 16.06 8.06 12.22
CA TYR A 55 15.20 6.90 11.96
C TYR A 55 13.71 7.22 12.05
N GLY A 56 13.34 8.12 12.97
CA GLY A 56 11.94 8.52 13.14
C GLY A 56 11.34 9.27 11.96
N LEU A 57 12.17 9.73 11.01
CA LEU A 57 11.73 10.42 9.81
C LEU A 57 11.61 9.48 8.61
N SER A 58 11.93 8.19 8.78
CA SER A 58 11.82 7.22 7.69
C SER A 58 10.38 7.05 7.25
N LEU A 59 10.18 6.96 5.93
CA LEU A 59 8.86 6.84 5.34
C LEU A 59 8.70 5.45 4.73
N CYS A 60 7.62 4.76 5.11
CA CYS A 60 7.26 3.49 4.48
C CYS A 60 6.81 3.73 3.03
N ALA A 61 6.85 2.69 2.20
CA ALA A 61 6.41 2.76 0.82
C ALA A 61 4.98 3.28 0.68
N GLU A 62 4.13 2.92 1.63
CA GLU A 62 2.73 3.31 1.63
C GLU A 62 2.54 4.81 1.85
N CYS A 63 3.46 5.47 2.54
CA CYS A 63 3.40 6.93 2.70
C CYS A 63 3.55 7.63 1.35
N GLY A 64 4.52 7.20 0.54
CA GLY A 64 4.70 7.73 -0.81
C GLY A 64 3.49 7.44 -1.71
N LEU A 65 2.95 6.23 -1.59
CA LEU A 65 1.78 5.83 -2.36
C LEU A 65 0.57 6.73 -2.04
N VAL A 66 0.32 6.99 -0.76
CA VAL A 66 -0.80 7.84 -0.33
C VAL A 66 -0.57 9.29 -0.77
N SER A 67 0.68 9.76 -0.73
CA SER A 67 1.01 11.09 -1.23
C SER A 67 0.71 11.18 -2.73
N GLU A 68 1.08 10.18 -3.51
CA GLU A 68 0.79 10.14 -4.95
C GLU A 68 -0.71 10.09 -5.21
N LEU A 69 -1.46 9.35 -4.40
CA LEU A 69 -2.92 9.31 -4.51
C LEU A 69 -3.50 10.72 -4.54
N HIS A 70 -3.10 11.54 -3.58
CA HIS A 70 -3.62 12.90 -3.47
C HIS A 70 -3.04 13.85 -4.51
N ALA A 71 -1.77 13.69 -4.85
CA ALA A 71 -1.11 14.51 -5.88
C ALA A 71 -1.74 14.31 -7.26
N THR A 72 -2.36 13.16 -7.52
CA THR A 72 -2.94 12.82 -8.82
C THR A 72 -4.48 12.83 -8.83
N GLY A 73 -5.11 13.36 -7.79
CA GLY A 73 -6.56 13.58 -7.82
C GLY A 73 -7.35 12.98 -6.67
N GLY A 74 -6.71 12.23 -5.77
CA GLY A 74 -7.41 11.60 -4.65
C GLY A 74 -8.19 10.37 -5.09
N GLY A 75 -9.22 10.03 -4.34
CA GLY A 75 -10.05 8.87 -4.63
C GLY A 75 -9.82 7.74 -3.63
N ARG A 76 -10.49 6.62 -3.87
CA ARG A 76 -10.50 5.50 -2.96
C ARG A 76 -9.64 4.36 -3.48
N LEU A 77 -8.81 3.81 -2.63
CA LEU A 77 -8.00 2.63 -2.96
C LEU A 77 -8.89 1.38 -2.95
N THR A 78 -8.72 0.51 -3.94
CA THR A 78 -9.51 -0.71 -4.05
C THR A 78 -8.69 -1.98 -3.92
N HIS A 79 -7.44 -1.97 -4.41
CA HIS A 79 -6.56 -3.13 -4.42
C HIS A 79 -5.13 -2.69 -4.13
N PHE A 80 -4.39 -3.49 -3.40
CA PHE A 80 -3.06 -3.12 -2.92
C PHE A 80 -2.12 -4.33 -2.90
N VAL A 81 -0.86 -4.10 -3.27
CA VAL A 81 0.21 -5.07 -3.11
C VAL A 81 1.49 -4.34 -2.72
N CYS A 82 2.32 -4.97 -1.89
CA CYS A 82 3.69 -4.50 -1.65
C CYS A 82 4.66 -5.67 -1.74
N VAL A 83 5.89 -5.35 -2.10
CA VAL A 83 6.94 -6.36 -2.34
C VAL A 83 8.23 -5.98 -1.61
N ASP A 84 9.01 -6.99 -1.27
CA ASP A 84 10.33 -6.82 -0.66
C ASP A 84 11.43 -6.70 -1.72
N GLY A 85 12.68 -6.66 -1.27
CA GLY A 85 13.83 -6.50 -2.17
C GLY A 85 14.04 -7.63 -3.17
N ARG A 86 13.37 -8.77 -2.98
CA ARG A 86 13.37 -9.88 -3.93
C ARG A 86 12.19 -9.82 -4.87
N GLY A 87 11.33 -8.82 -4.72
CA GLY A 87 10.11 -8.70 -5.52
C GLY A 87 9.01 -9.63 -5.07
N GLU A 88 9.14 -10.23 -3.90
CA GLU A 88 8.13 -11.15 -3.35
C GLU A 88 7.12 -10.40 -2.49
N CYS A 89 5.90 -10.91 -2.48
CA CYS A 89 4.80 -10.30 -1.75
C CYS A 89 5.10 -10.20 -0.25
N LEU A 90 4.83 -9.02 0.30
CA LEU A 90 5.06 -8.66 1.68
C LEU A 90 3.74 -8.15 2.27
N VAL A 91 3.63 -8.12 3.60
CA VAL A 91 2.49 -7.48 4.26
C VAL A 91 2.88 -6.08 4.72
N PRO A 92 1.97 -5.10 4.64
CA PRO A 92 2.23 -3.78 5.21
C PRO A 92 2.27 -3.86 6.74
N CYS A 93 3.15 -3.05 7.35
CA CYS A 93 3.23 -3.00 8.82
C CYS A 93 1.92 -2.46 9.42
N GLY A 94 1.76 -2.57 10.76
CA GLY A 94 0.54 -2.13 11.41
C GLY A 94 0.24 -0.64 11.22
N ARG A 95 1.28 0.19 11.26
CA ARG A 95 1.14 1.64 10.99
C ARG A 95 0.58 1.89 9.60
N CYS A 96 1.09 1.16 8.60
CA CYS A 96 0.64 1.34 7.22
C CYS A 96 -0.74 0.75 6.98
N ARG A 97 -1.14 -0.28 7.72
CA ARG A 97 -2.52 -0.77 7.67
C ARG A 97 -3.49 0.32 8.13
N GLN A 98 -3.15 1.03 9.19
CA GLN A 98 -3.95 2.17 9.65
C GLN A 98 -3.97 3.30 8.61
N LEU A 99 -2.82 3.61 8.02
CA LEU A 99 -2.72 4.62 6.96
C LEU A 99 -3.61 4.25 5.77
N LEU A 100 -3.54 3.01 5.31
CA LEU A 100 -4.33 2.54 4.18
C LEU A 100 -5.82 2.50 4.50
N TYR A 101 -6.18 2.27 5.76
CA TYR A 101 -7.58 2.22 6.20
C TYR A 101 -8.30 3.54 5.93
N GLU A 102 -7.62 4.66 6.09
CA GLU A 102 -8.19 5.98 5.81
C GLU A 102 -8.69 6.09 4.36
N PHE A 103 -7.93 5.54 3.43
CA PHE A 103 -8.14 5.77 2.00
C PHE A 103 -8.75 4.57 1.27
N GLY A 104 -8.76 3.40 1.87
CA GLY A 104 -9.35 2.20 1.27
C GLY A 104 -10.51 1.63 2.08
N GLY A 105 -10.52 1.89 3.39
CA GLY A 105 -11.53 1.36 4.28
C GLY A 105 -11.43 -0.15 4.45
N PRO A 106 -12.44 -0.77 5.09
CA PRO A 106 -12.40 -2.21 5.41
C PRO A 106 -12.45 -3.10 4.17
N GLU A 107 -12.91 -2.59 3.04
CA GLU A 107 -13.10 -3.39 1.82
C GLU A 107 -11.87 -3.45 0.93
N LEU A 108 -10.81 -2.68 1.22
CA LEU A 108 -9.57 -2.72 0.46
C LEU A 108 -9.03 -4.16 0.42
N VAL A 109 -8.78 -4.66 -0.79
CA VAL A 109 -8.25 -6.02 -0.97
C VAL A 109 -6.74 -5.95 -1.10
N LEU A 110 -6.04 -6.74 -0.29
CA LEU A 110 -4.58 -6.80 -0.30
C LEU A 110 -4.13 -8.19 -0.70
N GLU A 111 -3.13 -8.25 -1.57
CA GLU A 111 -2.42 -9.50 -1.78
C GLU A 111 -1.43 -9.69 -0.64
N THR A 112 -1.42 -10.89 -0.06
CA THR A 112 -0.51 -11.24 1.04
C THR A 112 0.08 -12.63 0.78
N PRO A 113 1.15 -13.01 1.48
CA PRO A 113 1.66 -14.38 1.38
C PRO A 113 0.63 -15.44 1.76
N ALA A 114 -0.40 -15.09 2.52
CA ALA A 114 -1.48 -15.99 2.90
C ALA A 114 -2.67 -15.94 1.93
N GLY A 115 -2.57 -15.20 0.83
CA GLY A 115 -3.64 -15.04 -0.15
C GLY A 115 -4.22 -13.64 -0.13
N PHE A 116 -5.35 -13.46 -0.79
CA PHE A 116 -6.04 -12.17 -0.87
C PHE A 116 -6.91 -11.98 0.37
N LEU A 117 -6.67 -10.89 1.09
CA LEU A 117 -7.41 -10.57 2.30
C LEU A 117 -7.95 -9.15 2.21
N THR A 118 -9.06 -8.88 2.92
CA THR A 118 -9.55 -7.51 3.07
C THR A 118 -8.81 -6.82 4.21
N LEU A 119 -8.82 -5.50 4.19
CA LEU A 119 -8.21 -4.74 5.28
C LEU A 119 -8.97 -4.95 6.60
N ALA A 120 -10.28 -5.23 6.54
CA ALA A 120 -11.03 -5.60 7.74
C ALA A 120 -10.46 -6.84 8.41
N GLU A 121 -9.97 -7.80 7.62
CA GLU A 121 -9.34 -9.01 8.15
C GLU A 121 -7.95 -8.75 8.70
N MET A 122 -7.22 -7.79 8.10
CA MET A 122 -5.84 -7.48 8.49
C MET A 122 -5.74 -6.42 9.58
N LEU A 123 -6.82 -5.68 9.83
CA LEU A 123 -6.89 -4.64 10.86
C LEU A 123 -8.29 -4.68 11.49
N PRO A 124 -8.60 -5.73 12.27
CA PRO A 124 -9.92 -5.85 12.89
C PRO A 124 -10.16 -4.76 13.91
N GLN A 125 -11.41 -4.33 14.02
CA GLN A 125 -11.84 -3.28 14.94
C GLN A 125 -11.02 -1.98 14.77
N ALA A 126 -10.80 -1.58 13.52
CA ALA A 126 -9.93 -0.46 13.21
C ALA A 126 -10.51 0.87 13.69
N PHE A 127 -9.64 1.74 14.18
CA PHE A 127 -9.98 3.13 14.40
C PHE A 127 -10.08 3.83 13.03
N GLY A 128 -11.11 4.62 12.83
CA GLY A 128 -11.31 5.28 11.54
C GLY A 128 -12.05 6.60 11.65
N PRO A 129 -12.27 7.27 10.51
CA PRO A 129 -12.89 8.61 10.48
C PRO A 129 -14.27 8.67 11.15
N ASP A 130 -15.04 7.60 11.09
CA ASP A 130 -16.35 7.55 11.71
C ASP A 130 -16.30 7.67 13.22
N HIS A 131 -15.21 7.31 13.87
CA HIS A 131 -15.01 7.50 15.31
C HIS A 131 -14.88 8.99 15.68
N LEU A 132 -14.50 9.82 14.72
CA LEU A 132 -14.35 11.26 14.90
C LEU A 132 -15.54 12.05 14.34
N ALA A 133 -16.54 11.37 13.81
CA ALA A 133 -17.74 12.00 13.24
C ALA A 133 -18.52 12.71 14.34
N LYS A 134 -19.07 13.88 14.01
CA LYS A 134 -19.78 14.75 14.96
C LYS A 134 -21.25 14.84 14.62
#